data_85274e6b5ec987095c0dd4cde4931d64
#
_entry.id   85274e6b5ec987095c0dd4cde4931d64
#
_cell.length_a   1.000
_cell.length_b   1.000
_cell.length_c   1.000
_cell.angle_alpha   90.00
_cell.angle_beta   90.00
_cell.angle_gamma   90.00
#
_symmetry.space_group_name_H-M   'P 1'
#
loop_
_entity.id
_entity.type
_entity.pdbx_description
1 polymer ?
#
loop_
_entity_poly.entity_id
_entity_poly.type
_entity_poly.pdbx_seq_one_letter_code
_entity_poly.pdbx_strand_id
1 'polypeptide(L)'
;MNGVNINQLKLETFPMGSFACNCSLIYDDNTKEAIIIDPGNDFNNILSKVKARSLNVKYLLHTHAHFDHIGCSKCLKDELNAKILLHRCDENLYQALNQQTSMFNMPPSEIGSIDTYLEDEMDFSLENTKLKSFIKTIFTPGHTEGSCCFYTEEFESPMLFSGDTLFQNSIGRTDLPGGDFDTIKKSIKSRLYDLPEETQVITGHGPMTSIANEKKFN
;
A
#
# COMPACT_ATOMS: atom_id res chain seq x y z
N MET A 1 -13.60 17.26 32.12
CA MET A 1 -12.91 16.12 31.46
C MET A 1 -12.85 16.48 29.99
N ASN A 2 -11.69 16.94 29.52
CA ASN A 2 -11.51 17.31 28.12
C ASN A 2 -11.38 16.03 27.32
N GLY A 3 -12.41 15.72 26.52
CA GLY A 3 -12.34 14.63 25.56
C GLY A 3 -11.17 14.88 24.60
N VAL A 4 -10.15 14.05 24.67
CA VAL A 4 -9.05 14.03 23.70
C VAL A 4 -9.68 13.50 22.41
N ASN A 5 -9.78 14.36 21.41
CA ASN A 5 -10.22 13.97 20.07
C ASN A 5 -9.16 13.01 19.51
N ILE A 6 -9.47 11.71 19.46
CA ILE A 6 -8.48 10.65 19.20
C ILE A 6 -8.18 10.52 17.70
N ASN A 7 -9.03 11.06 16.82
CA ASN A 7 -8.86 10.91 15.37
C ASN A 7 -8.29 12.15 14.70
N GLN A 8 -6.96 12.26 14.75
CA GLN A 8 -6.20 13.29 14.01
C GLN A 8 -5.62 12.75 12.69
N LEU A 9 -5.74 11.44 12.46
CA LEU A 9 -5.33 10.82 11.20
C LEU A 9 -6.29 11.18 10.08
N LYS A 10 -5.69 11.53 8.94
CA LYS A 10 -6.37 11.75 7.67
C LYS A 10 -5.95 10.68 6.68
N LEU A 11 -6.89 10.23 5.89
CA LEU A 11 -6.68 9.31 4.78
C LEU A 11 -7.20 9.96 3.51
N GLU A 12 -6.34 10.02 2.51
CA GLU A 12 -6.71 10.40 1.15
C GLU A 12 -6.24 9.31 0.20
N THR A 13 -7.15 8.82 -0.64
CA THR A 13 -6.83 7.85 -1.69
C THR A 13 -7.15 8.46 -3.05
N PHE A 14 -6.25 8.30 -4.00
CA PHE A 14 -6.43 8.86 -5.35
C PHE A 14 -5.73 7.98 -6.38
N PRO A 15 -6.33 7.82 -7.59
CA PRO A 15 -5.71 7.05 -8.65
C PRO A 15 -4.48 7.78 -9.21
N MET A 16 -3.38 7.04 -9.43
CA MET A 16 -2.11 7.57 -9.90
C MET A 16 -1.66 6.91 -11.19
N GLY A 17 -1.06 7.72 -12.05
CA GLY A 17 -0.51 7.26 -13.31
C GLY A 17 -1.52 6.69 -14.29
N SER A 18 -1.04 6.16 -15.43
CA SER A 18 -1.89 5.64 -16.52
C SER A 18 -2.61 4.33 -16.17
N PHE A 19 -2.14 3.62 -15.15
CA PHE A 19 -2.76 2.38 -14.65
C PHE A 19 -3.76 2.64 -13.54
N ALA A 20 -3.91 3.92 -13.10
CA ALA A 20 -4.83 4.33 -12.05
C ALA A 20 -4.68 3.53 -10.75
N CYS A 21 -3.42 3.25 -10.33
CA CYS A 21 -3.13 2.65 -9.06
C CYS A 21 -3.65 3.54 -7.91
N ASN A 22 -4.34 2.97 -6.96
CA ASN A 22 -4.87 3.67 -5.79
C ASN A 22 -3.76 3.96 -4.77
N CYS A 23 -3.12 5.10 -4.90
CA CYS A 23 -2.17 5.59 -3.92
C CYS A 23 -2.92 6.12 -2.69
N SER A 24 -2.51 5.68 -1.50
CA SER A 24 -3.08 6.17 -0.24
C SER A 24 -2.07 6.98 0.57
N LEU A 25 -2.49 8.16 0.99
CA LEU A 25 -1.73 9.08 1.83
C LEU A 25 -2.39 9.13 3.21
N ILE A 26 -1.69 8.63 4.22
CA ILE A 26 -2.12 8.64 5.62
C ILE A 26 -1.24 9.63 6.37
N TYR A 27 -1.82 10.58 7.09
CA TYR A 27 -1.06 11.59 7.81
C TYR A 27 -1.76 12.08 9.08
N ASP A 28 -0.97 12.48 10.05
CA ASP A 28 -1.44 13.21 11.23
C ASP A 28 -1.40 14.71 10.93
N ASP A 29 -2.56 15.36 11.03
CA ASP A 29 -2.70 16.78 10.65
C ASP A 29 -2.00 17.74 11.62
N ASN A 30 -1.68 17.32 12.84
CA ASN A 30 -0.96 18.15 13.81
C ASN A 30 0.56 18.00 13.69
N THR A 31 1.04 16.76 13.63
CA THR A 31 2.49 16.48 13.54
C THR A 31 3.04 16.59 12.13
N LYS A 32 2.15 16.53 11.13
CA LYS A 32 2.47 16.49 9.70
C LYS A 32 3.27 15.26 9.27
N GLU A 33 3.46 14.30 10.15
CA GLU A 33 4.06 13.02 9.76
C GLU A 33 3.09 12.20 8.90
N ALA A 34 3.64 11.54 7.88
CA ALA A 34 2.85 10.84 6.88
C ALA A 34 3.47 9.51 6.43
N ILE A 35 2.61 8.64 5.93
CA ILE A 35 2.93 7.42 5.22
C ILE A 35 2.25 7.46 3.85
N ILE A 36 2.94 6.99 2.82
CA ILE A 36 2.37 6.75 1.50
C ILE A 36 2.34 5.25 1.27
N ILE A 37 1.20 4.73 0.85
CA ILE A 37 1.04 3.34 0.41
C ILE A 37 0.86 3.36 -1.11
N ASP A 38 1.67 2.56 -1.80
CA ASP A 38 1.68 2.40 -3.25
C ASP A 38 1.70 3.74 -4.01
N PRO A 39 2.83 4.45 -4.02
CA PRO A 39 2.92 5.76 -4.66
C PRO A 39 2.70 5.74 -6.18
N GLY A 40 2.74 4.56 -6.81
CA GLY A 40 2.58 4.45 -8.24
C GLY A 40 3.77 4.99 -9.04
N ASN A 41 3.51 5.64 -10.18
CA ASN A 41 4.53 6.16 -11.07
C ASN A 41 4.33 7.65 -11.47
N ASP A 42 3.52 8.41 -10.72
CA ASP A 42 3.29 9.85 -10.97
C ASP A 42 3.91 10.72 -9.86
N PHE A 43 5.24 10.82 -9.91
CA PHE A 43 6.06 11.54 -8.94
C PHE A 43 5.57 12.97 -8.70
N ASN A 44 5.30 13.74 -9.75
CA ASN A 44 4.97 15.16 -9.63
C ASN A 44 3.64 15.39 -8.91
N ASN A 45 2.65 14.56 -9.18
CA ASN A 45 1.34 14.66 -8.55
C ASN A 45 1.43 14.35 -7.06
N ILE A 46 2.11 13.27 -6.69
CA ILE A 46 2.33 12.92 -5.27
C ILE A 46 3.08 14.03 -4.55
N LEU A 47 4.20 14.48 -5.12
CA LEU A 47 5.02 15.53 -4.51
C LEU A 47 4.22 16.82 -4.31
N SER A 48 3.37 17.19 -5.26
CA SER A 48 2.51 18.36 -5.12
C SER A 48 1.53 18.25 -3.96
N LYS A 49 0.93 17.06 -3.76
CA LYS A 49 0.02 16.78 -2.65
C LYS A 49 0.72 16.82 -1.28
N VAL A 50 1.92 16.25 -1.20
CA VAL A 50 2.77 16.26 0.00
C VAL A 50 3.15 17.70 0.36
N LYS A 51 3.65 18.47 -0.62
CA LYS A 51 4.08 19.87 -0.41
C LYS A 51 2.91 20.79 -0.05
N ALA A 52 1.75 20.64 -0.68
CA ALA A 52 0.55 21.45 -0.39
C ALA A 52 0.07 21.32 1.06
N ARG A 53 0.37 20.19 1.73
CA ARG A 53 0.00 19.90 3.12
C ARG A 53 1.18 20.05 4.09
N SER A 54 2.38 20.37 3.59
CA SER A 54 3.63 20.45 4.35
C SER A 54 3.94 19.15 5.12
N LEU A 55 3.71 18.00 4.48
CA LEU A 55 3.87 16.70 5.13
C LEU A 55 5.33 16.26 5.19
N ASN A 56 5.67 15.59 6.29
CA ASN A 56 6.93 14.90 6.51
C ASN A 56 6.71 13.39 6.33
N VAL A 57 6.92 12.91 5.11
CA VAL A 57 6.72 11.49 4.78
C VAL A 57 7.84 10.65 5.38
N LYS A 58 7.49 9.70 6.23
CA LYS A 58 8.44 8.80 6.88
C LYS A 58 8.65 7.50 6.09
N TYR A 59 7.56 6.95 5.58
CA TYR A 59 7.56 5.64 4.94
C TYR A 59 6.82 5.66 3.61
N LEU A 60 7.41 4.97 2.64
CA LEU A 60 6.79 4.53 1.40
C LEU A 60 6.57 3.02 1.54
N LEU A 61 5.35 2.62 1.88
CA LEU A 61 4.95 1.23 2.04
C LEU A 61 4.47 0.70 0.69
N HIS A 62 4.90 -0.51 0.34
CA HIS A 62 4.51 -1.13 -0.91
C HIS A 62 3.82 -2.46 -0.65
N THR A 63 2.61 -2.59 -1.22
CA THR A 63 1.89 -3.86 -1.19
C THR A 63 2.64 -4.91 -1.98
N HIS A 64 3.26 -4.53 -3.09
CA HIS A 64 4.08 -5.39 -3.94
C HIS A 64 4.95 -4.55 -4.91
N ALA A 65 5.77 -5.22 -5.71
CA ALA A 65 6.78 -4.55 -6.54
C ALA A 65 6.42 -4.44 -8.03
N HIS A 66 5.15 -4.37 -8.42
CA HIS A 66 4.82 -3.98 -9.78
C HIS A 66 5.07 -2.49 -10.01
N PHE A 67 5.50 -2.15 -11.25
CA PHE A 67 5.99 -0.82 -11.60
C PHE A 67 4.95 0.30 -11.38
N ASP A 68 3.67 -0.02 -11.50
CA ASP A 68 2.57 0.91 -11.31
C ASP A 68 2.23 1.15 -9.82
N HIS A 69 2.80 0.38 -8.90
CA HIS A 69 2.74 0.58 -7.45
C HIS A 69 4.01 1.23 -6.87
N ILE A 70 5.21 0.86 -7.36
CA ILE A 70 6.49 1.25 -6.77
C ILE A 70 7.34 2.17 -7.67
N GLY A 71 6.89 2.45 -8.89
CA GLY A 71 7.73 3.02 -9.96
C GLY A 71 8.40 4.35 -9.67
N CYS A 72 7.80 5.25 -8.87
CA CYS A 72 8.43 6.52 -8.52
C CYS A 72 9.04 6.56 -7.11
N SER A 73 9.13 5.44 -6.43
CA SER A 73 9.54 5.38 -5.01
C SER A 73 10.97 5.85 -4.79
N LYS A 74 11.90 5.56 -5.71
CA LYS A 74 13.27 6.07 -5.59
C LYS A 74 13.32 7.60 -5.64
N CYS A 75 12.63 8.21 -6.60
CA CYS A 75 12.56 9.67 -6.70
C CYS A 75 11.91 10.32 -5.46
N LEU A 76 10.85 9.70 -4.94
CA LEU A 76 10.19 10.15 -3.71
C LEU A 76 11.08 9.99 -2.48
N LYS A 77 11.79 8.87 -2.36
CA LYS A 77 12.79 8.65 -1.30
C LYS A 77 13.81 9.77 -1.26
N ASP A 78 14.38 10.12 -2.39
CA ASP A 78 15.42 11.13 -2.47
C ASP A 78 14.88 12.54 -2.15
N GLU A 79 13.73 12.91 -2.70
CA GLU A 79 13.14 14.24 -2.51
C GLU A 79 12.58 14.43 -1.09
N LEU A 80 11.99 13.38 -0.50
CA LEU A 80 11.30 13.46 0.78
C LEU A 80 12.12 12.92 1.97
N ASN A 81 13.29 12.33 1.72
CA ASN A 81 14.07 11.59 2.71
C ASN A 81 13.24 10.50 3.42
N ALA A 82 12.32 9.88 2.68
CA ALA A 82 11.46 8.81 3.16
C ALA A 82 12.13 7.44 2.97
N LYS A 83 11.69 6.44 3.74
CA LYS A 83 12.20 5.07 3.64
C LYS A 83 11.33 4.22 2.73
N ILE A 84 11.95 3.44 1.83
CA ILE A 84 11.27 2.43 1.00
C ILE A 84 11.16 1.13 1.80
N LEU A 85 9.92 0.62 1.91
CA LEU A 85 9.62 -0.65 2.58
C LEU A 85 8.90 -1.58 1.60
N LEU A 86 9.43 -2.81 1.48
CA LEU A 86 8.93 -3.83 0.57
C LEU A 86 9.20 -5.21 1.18
N HIS A 87 8.33 -6.19 0.91
CA HIS A 87 8.60 -7.57 1.35
C HIS A 87 9.78 -8.18 0.58
N ARG A 88 10.64 -8.94 1.28
CA ARG A 88 11.88 -9.49 0.70
C ARG A 88 11.66 -10.36 -0.53
N CYS A 89 10.56 -11.11 -0.58
CA CYS A 89 10.27 -11.97 -1.72
C CYS A 89 10.05 -11.20 -3.04
N ASP A 90 9.72 -9.92 -2.97
CA ASP A 90 9.55 -9.05 -4.14
C ASP A 90 10.81 -8.26 -4.52
N GLU A 91 11.94 -8.46 -3.84
CA GLU A 91 13.18 -7.74 -4.16
C GLU A 91 13.63 -7.97 -5.62
N ASN A 92 13.59 -9.23 -6.09
CA ASN A 92 13.95 -9.55 -7.47
C ASN A 92 12.98 -8.91 -8.48
N LEU A 93 11.69 -8.86 -8.16
CA LEU A 93 10.68 -8.19 -8.98
C LEU A 93 10.93 -6.67 -9.04
N TYR A 94 11.33 -6.06 -7.92
CA TYR A 94 11.74 -4.65 -7.87
C TYR A 94 12.99 -4.39 -8.70
N GLN A 95 14.01 -5.25 -8.62
CA GLN A 95 15.22 -5.12 -9.45
C GLN A 95 14.93 -5.27 -10.96
N ALA A 96 13.84 -5.97 -11.30
CA ALA A 96 13.37 -6.14 -12.69
C ALA A 96 12.44 -5.01 -13.16
N LEU A 97 12.32 -3.89 -12.44
CA LEU A 97 11.37 -2.82 -12.69
C LEU A 97 11.43 -2.28 -14.12
N ASN A 98 12.65 -2.11 -14.70
CA ASN A 98 12.81 -1.61 -16.05
C ASN A 98 12.43 -2.65 -17.13
N GLN A 99 12.45 -3.93 -16.81
CA GLN A 99 11.90 -4.96 -17.68
C GLN A 99 10.37 -4.87 -17.69
N GLN A 100 9.75 -4.66 -16.53
CA GLN A 100 8.32 -4.48 -16.42
C GLN A 100 7.86 -3.25 -17.21
N THR A 101 8.44 -2.08 -16.99
CA THR A 101 8.09 -0.84 -17.71
C THR A 101 8.23 -0.98 -19.22
N SER A 102 9.29 -1.69 -19.69
CA SER A 102 9.51 -1.95 -21.12
C SER A 102 8.39 -2.80 -21.74
N MET A 103 7.83 -3.77 -21.03
CA MET A 103 6.71 -4.61 -21.51
C MET A 103 5.44 -3.79 -21.79
N PHE A 104 5.27 -2.67 -21.11
CA PHE A 104 4.13 -1.77 -21.26
C PHE A 104 4.46 -0.48 -22.02
N ASN A 105 5.63 -0.40 -22.68
CA ASN A 105 6.11 0.82 -23.35
C ASN A 105 6.11 2.06 -22.45
N MET A 106 6.39 1.87 -21.16
CA MET A 106 6.51 2.94 -20.19
C MET A 106 7.96 3.39 -20.07
N PRO A 107 8.21 4.66 -19.67
CA PRO A 107 9.56 5.13 -19.35
C PRO A 107 10.21 4.27 -18.27
N PRO A 108 11.55 4.12 -18.29
CA PRO A 108 12.25 3.42 -17.22
C PRO A 108 12.07 4.11 -15.87
N SER A 109 12.01 3.32 -14.81
CA SER A 109 11.96 3.79 -13.44
C SER A 109 13.33 3.71 -12.78
N GLU A 110 13.62 4.64 -11.88
CA GLU A 110 14.83 4.53 -11.05
C GLU A 110 14.61 3.50 -9.93
N ILE A 111 15.63 2.67 -9.68
CA ILE A 111 15.62 1.64 -8.66
C ILE A 111 16.47 2.12 -7.49
N GLY A 112 15.88 2.20 -6.30
CA GLY A 112 16.55 2.56 -5.05
C GLY A 112 16.85 1.36 -4.16
N SER A 113 17.62 1.59 -3.10
CA SER A 113 17.76 0.59 -2.05
C SER A 113 16.47 0.49 -1.21
N ILE A 114 16.09 -0.73 -0.87
CA ILE A 114 15.07 -1.00 0.15
C ILE A 114 15.70 -0.72 1.52
N ASP A 115 15.04 0.11 2.33
CA ASP A 115 15.56 0.49 3.66
C ASP A 115 15.16 -0.50 4.75
N THR A 116 13.99 -1.11 4.60
CA THR A 116 13.49 -2.10 5.56
C THR A 116 12.65 -3.13 4.81
N TYR A 117 12.88 -4.39 5.10
CA TYR A 117 12.02 -5.45 4.59
C TYR A 117 10.79 -5.61 5.49
N LEU A 118 9.62 -5.68 4.83
CA LEU A 118 8.36 -5.99 5.49
C LEU A 118 8.35 -7.45 5.96
N GLU A 119 7.80 -7.67 7.13
CA GLU A 119 7.54 -8.99 7.68
C GLU A 119 6.06 -9.11 8.05
N ASP A 120 5.54 -10.33 8.10
CA ASP A 120 4.17 -10.59 8.53
C ASP A 120 3.96 -10.10 9.98
N GLU A 121 2.79 -9.53 10.27
CA GLU A 121 2.43 -8.95 11.57
C GLU A 121 3.33 -7.76 12.00
N MET A 122 4.15 -7.20 11.09
CA MET A 122 4.96 -6.01 11.38
C MET A 122 4.08 -4.78 11.54
N ASP A 123 4.30 -4.05 12.62
CA ASP A 123 3.57 -2.84 12.97
C ASP A 123 4.35 -1.57 12.61
N PHE A 124 3.61 -0.53 12.19
CA PHE A 124 4.16 0.79 11.94
C PHE A 124 3.53 1.84 12.84
N SER A 125 4.35 2.81 13.22
CA SER A 125 3.92 4.01 13.95
C SER A 125 4.55 5.26 13.35
N LEU A 126 3.91 6.39 13.59
CA LEU A 126 4.50 7.71 13.37
C LEU A 126 5.06 8.19 14.71
N GLU A 127 6.32 8.66 14.71
CA GLU A 127 7.12 8.88 15.94
C GLU A 127 6.49 9.90 16.89
N ASN A 128 5.91 10.97 16.33
CA ASN A 128 5.37 12.09 17.08
C ASN A 128 3.84 12.01 17.30
N THR A 129 3.22 10.91 16.90
CA THR A 129 1.81 10.67 17.17
C THR A 129 1.62 9.95 18.50
N LYS A 130 0.42 10.08 19.08
CA LYS A 130 0.07 9.28 20.27
C LYS A 130 -0.28 7.83 19.94
N LEU A 131 -0.32 7.50 18.66
CA LEU A 131 -0.67 6.18 18.15
C LEU A 131 0.58 5.31 18.11
N LYS A 132 0.59 4.28 18.92
CA LYS A 132 1.60 3.23 18.88
C LYS A 132 1.05 2.10 18.03
N SER A 133 1.74 1.75 16.92
CA SER A 133 1.29 0.62 16.09
C SER A 133 -0.10 0.84 15.46
N PHE A 134 -0.16 1.70 14.45
CA PHE A 134 -1.46 2.02 13.83
C PHE A 134 -1.68 1.37 12.46
N ILE A 135 -0.65 0.83 11.83
CA ILE A 135 -0.76 0.04 10.60
C ILE A 135 -0.03 -1.28 10.80
N LYS A 136 -0.69 -2.38 10.50
CA LYS A 136 -0.14 -3.74 10.56
C LYS A 136 0.02 -4.30 9.15
N THR A 137 1.14 -4.97 8.89
CA THR A 137 1.37 -5.75 7.67
C THR A 137 0.71 -7.13 7.78
N ILE A 138 0.00 -7.54 6.74
CA ILE A 138 -0.53 -8.88 6.56
C ILE A 138 0.11 -9.46 5.31
N PHE A 139 0.92 -10.50 5.43
CA PHE A 139 1.54 -11.17 4.30
C PHE A 139 0.50 -11.99 3.53
N THR A 140 0.33 -11.66 2.23
CA THR A 140 -0.73 -12.21 1.36
C THR A 140 -0.19 -12.60 -0.02
N PRO A 141 0.76 -13.55 -0.10
CA PRO A 141 1.38 -13.93 -1.37
C PRO A 141 0.36 -14.51 -2.35
N GLY A 142 0.69 -14.43 -3.65
CA GLY A 142 -0.04 -15.11 -4.72
C GLY A 142 -0.35 -14.24 -5.92
N HIS A 143 -0.48 -12.90 -5.79
CA HIS A 143 -0.38 -11.98 -6.93
C HIS A 143 1.09 -11.78 -7.31
N THR A 144 1.92 -11.54 -6.31
CA THR A 144 3.38 -11.69 -6.34
C THR A 144 3.83 -12.57 -5.17
N GLU A 145 5.10 -13.00 -5.17
CA GLU A 145 5.66 -13.76 -4.05
C GLU A 145 5.73 -12.94 -2.75
N GLY A 146 5.88 -11.62 -2.86
CA GLY A 146 6.01 -10.67 -1.74
C GLY A 146 4.78 -9.84 -1.45
N SER A 147 3.62 -10.14 -2.05
CA SER A 147 2.41 -9.35 -1.82
C SER A 147 2.05 -9.27 -0.34
N CYS A 148 1.74 -8.04 0.10
CA CYS A 148 1.28 -7.71 1.45
C CYS A 148 0.03 -6.85 1.37
N CYS A 149 -0.80 -6.92 2.40
CA CYS A 149 -1.84 -5.95 2.69
C CYS A 149 -1.45 -5.15 3.93
N PHE A 150 -2.04 -3.96 4.10
CA PHE A 150 -1.87 -3.15 5.30
C PHE A 150 -3.22 -2.95 5.97
N TYR A 151 -3.29 -3.16 7.28
CA TYR A 151 -4.53 -3.10 8.05
C TYR A 151 -4.42 -2.08 9.17
N THR A 152 -5.51 -1.36 9.45
CA THR A 152 -5.59 -0.40 10.55
C THR A 152 -7.02 -0.29 11.09
N GLU A 153 -7.15 -0.05 12.39
CA GLU A 153 -8.41 0.21 13.10
C GLU A 153 -8.57 1.68 13.54
N GLU A 154 -7.68 2.56 13.10
CA GLU A 154 -7.59 3.95 13.61
C GLU A 154 -8.54 4.94 12.91
N PHE A 155 -9.45 4.46 12.06
CA PHE A 155 -10.48 5.26 11.39
C PHE A 155 -11.88 4.88 11.94
N GLU A 156 -12.92 5.56 11.47
CA GLU A 156 -14.32 5.26 11.88
C GLU A 156 -14.73 3.80 11.64
N SER A 157 -14.19 3.21 10.58
CA SER A 157 -14.24 1.77 10.29
C SER A 157 -12.83 1.25 10.08
N PRO A 158 -12.55 -0.02 10.39
CA PRO A 158 -11.27 -0.63 10.04
C PRO A 158 -11.02 -0.54 8.55
N MET A 159 -9.76 -0.33 8.16
CA MET A 159 -9.33 -0.17 6.76
C MET A 159 -8.30 -1.23 6.38
N LEU A 160 -8.46 -1.80 5.21
CA LEU A 160 -7.50 -2.70 4.58
C LEU A 160 -7.04 -2.11 3.25
N PHE A 161 -5.75 -1.93 3.08
CA PHE A 161 -5.11 -1.60 1.79
C PHE A 161 -4.64 -2.91 1.19
N SER A 162 -5.42 -3.44 0.25
CA SER A 162 -5.20 -4.81 -0.24
C SER A 162 -4.21 -4.90 -1.41
N GLY A 163 -3.79 -3.76 -1.97
CA GLY A 163 -3.07 -3.80 -3.23
C GLY A 163 -3.81 -4.66 -4.26
N ASP A 164 -3.07 -5.48 -4.97
CA ASP A 164 -3.63 -6.37 -5.99
C ASP A 164 -3.94 -7.79 -5.48
N THR A 165 -4.19 -7.92 -4.16
CA THR A 165 -4.62 -9.20 -3.58
C THR A 165 -6.14 -9.37 -3.70
N LEU A 166 -6.94 -8.38 -3.27
CA LEU A 166 -8.40 -8.46 -3.22
C LEU A 166 -9.01 -7.23 -3.88
N PHE A 167 -9.95 -7.44 -4.81
CA PHE A 167 -10.71 -6.41 -5.51
C PHE A 167 -12.21 -6.56 -5.28
N GLN A 168 -12.98 -5.57 -5.69
CA GLN A 168 -14.43 -5.68 -5.69
C GLN A 168 -14.89 -6.79 -6.64
N ASN A 169 -15.46 -7.87 -6.09
CA ASN A 169 -15.93 -9.06 -6.79
C ASN A 169 -14.85 -9.73 -7.65
N SER A 170 -13.57 -9.62 -7.25
CA SER A 170 -12.45 -10.19 -7.98
C SER A 170 -11.21 -10.32 -7.10
N ILE A 171 -10.22 -11.02 -7.61
CA ILE A 171 -8.88 -11.15 -7.01
C ILE A 171 -7.80 -10.71 -8.00
N GLY A 172 -6.58 -10.50 -7.51
CA GLY A 172 -5.43 -10.19 -8.33
C GLY A 172 -5.14 -11.29 -9.36
N ARG A 173 -4.63 -10.88 -10.52
CA ARG A 173 -4.14 -11.83 -11.54
C ARG A 173 -2.94 -12.62 -11.00
N THR A 174 -2.82 -13.84 -11.49
CA THR A 174 -1.78 -14.78 -11.04
C THR A 174 -0.98 -15.38 -12.20
N ASP A 175 -1.09 -14.80 -13.38
CA ASP A 175 -0.47 -15.25 -14.62
C ASP A 175 0.84 -14.52 -14.96
N LEU A 176 1.27 -13.59 -14.10
CA LEU A 176 2.57 -12.91 -14.18
C LEU A 176 3.63 -13.67 -13.36
N PRO A 177 4.94 -13.41 -13.60
CA PRO A 177 6.01 -14.03 -12.83
C PRO A 177 5.84 -13.84 -11.31
N GLY A 178 5.89 -14.94 -10.55
CA GLY A 178 5.65 -14.94 -9.10
C GLY A 178 4.19 -15.12 -8.69
N GLY A 179 3.25 -15.12 -9.67
CA GLY A 179 1.83 -15.34 -9.42
C GLY A 179 1.47 -16.80 -9.23
N ASP A 180 0.56 -17.10 -8.27
CA ASP A 180 0.03 -18.44 -8.00
C ASP A 180 -1.42 -18.37 -7.49
N PHE A 181 -2.35 -18.99 -8.22
CA PHE A 181 -3.78 -18.91 -7.96
C PHE A 181 -4.19 -19.59 -6.64
N ASP A 182 -3.62 -20.74 -6.32
CA ASP A 182 -3.98 -21.43 -5.08
C ASP A 182 -3.44 -20.69 -3.86
N THR A 183 -2.28 -20.08 -3.99
CA THR A 183 -1.66 -19.26 -2.95
C THR A 183 -2.48 -17.99 -2.67
N ILE A 184 -2.87 -17.22 -3.69
CA ILE A 184 -3.67 -15.98 -3.47
C ILE A 184 -5.02 -16.32 -2.86
N LYS A 185 -5.67 -17.39 -3.32
CA LYS A 185 -6.93 -17.88 -2.78
C LYS A 185 -6.80 -18.28 -1.30
N LYS A 186 -5.68 -18.94 -0.94
CA LYS A 186 -5.38 -19.30 0.44
C LYS A 186 -5.16 -18.04 1.28
N SER A 187 -4.35 -17.07 0.80
CA SER A 187 -4.09 -15.80 1.46
C SER A 187 -5.39 -15.06 1.78
N ILE A 188 -6.28 -14.92 0.79
CA ILE A 188 -7.55 -14.23 0.98
C ILE A 188 -8.41 -14.95 2.03
N LYS A 189 -8.59 -16.28 1.89
CA LYS A 189 -9.49 -17.02 2.77
C LYS A 189 -9.02 -17.13 4.20
N SER A 190 -7.70 -17.31 4.42
CA SER A 190 -7.14 -17.56 5.75
C SER A 190 -6.60 -16.32 6.45
N ARG A 191 -6.50 -15.17 5.77
CA ARG A 191 -5.95 -13.96 6.35
C ARG A 191 -6.90 -12.78 6.26
N LEU A 192 -7.52 -12.55 5.10
CA LEU A 192 -8.35 -11.36 4.89
C LEU A 192 -9.80 -11.60 5.32
N TYR A 193 -10.34 -12.81 5.09
CA TYR A 193 -11.72 -13.11 5.48
C TYR A 193 -11.91 -13.32 6.99
N ASP A 194 -10.82 -13.41 7.77
CA ASP A 194 -10.86 -13.41 9.23
C ASP A 194 -10.95 -12.00 9.83
N LEU A 195 -10.75 -10.95 9.02
CA LEU A 195 -10.93 -9.57 9.45
C LEU A 195 -12.40 -9.23 9.72
N PRO A 196 -12.69 -8.21 10.57
CA PRO A 196 -14.05 -7.75 10.81
C PRO A 196 -14.81 -7.44 9.52
N GLU A 197 -16.08 -7.81 9.44
CA GLU A 197 -16.90 -7.68 8.23
C GLU A 197 -17.09 -6.21 7.79
N GLU A 198 -17.09 -5.27 8.72
CA GLU A 198 -17.16 -3.83 8.48
C GLU A 198 -15.87 -3.23 7.90
N THR A 199 -14.77 -4.01 7.82
CA THR A 199 -13.51 -3.53 7.26
C THR A 199 -13.70 -3.07 5.81
N GLN A 200 -13.40 -1.79 5.57
CA GLN A 200 -13.40 -1.21 4.24
C GLN A 200 -12.10 -1.57 3.52
N VAL A 201 -12.19 -1.96 2.27
CA VAL A 201 -11.05 -2.41 1.47
C VAL A 201 -10.74 -1.38 0.39
N ILE A 202 -9.56 -0.77 0.48
CA ILE A 202 -8.96 0.04 -0.59
C ILE A 202 -8.14 -0.92 -1.43
N THR A 203 -8.60 -1.13 -2.65
CA THR A 203 -7.97 -2.03 -3.63
C THR A 203 -6.82 -1.35 -4.36
N GLY A 204 -5.91 -2.10 -4.95
CA GLY A 204 -4.83 -1.52 -5.77
C GLY A 204 -5.33 -0.74 -6.97
N HIS A 205 -6.45 -1.14 -7.55
CA HIS A 205 -7.11 -0.47 -8.67
C HIS A 205 -8.62 -0.52 -8.53
N GLY A 206 -9.30 0.47 -9.14
CA GLY A 206 -10.77 0.52 -9.20
C GLY A 206 -11.43 0.91 -7.87
N PRO A 207 -12.69 0.51 -7.67
CA PRO A 207 -13.47 0.96 -6.53
C PRO A 207 -13.13 0.22 -5.23
N MET A 208 -13.43 0.88 -4.12
CA MET A 208 -13.39 0.27 -2.78
C MET A 208 -14.48 -0.81 -2.64
N THR A 209 -14.26 -1.73 -1.70
CA THR A 209 -15.22 -2.74 -1.29
C THR A 209 -15.19 -2.94 0.23
N SER A 210 -15.75 -4.03 0.75
CA SER A 210 -15.67 -4.42 2.15
C SER A 210 -15.46 -5.91 2.31
N ILE A 211 -14.92 -6.33 3.44
CA ILE A 211 -14.76 -7.77 3.75
C ILE A 211 -16.11 -8.49 3.71
N ALA A 212 -17.19 -7.88 4.24
CA ALA A 212 -18.53 -8.44 4.16
C ALA A 212 -18.99 -8.72 2.72
N ASN A 213 -18.73 -7.77 1.79
CA ASN A 213 -19.10 -7.91 0.39
C ASN A 213 -18.33 -9.06 -0.27
N GLU A 214 -17.01 -9.09 -0.08
CA GLU A 214 -16.16 -10.08 -0.74
C GLU A 214 -16.36 -11.50 -0.19
N LYS A 215 -16.61 -11.66 1.10
CA LYS A 215 -17.02 -12.96 1.67
C LYS A 215 -18.29 -13.53 1.04
N LYS A 216 -19.18 -12.67 0.60
CA LYS A 216 -20.49 -13.07 0.09
C LYS A 216 -20.52 -13.29 -1.41
N PHE A 217 -19.75 -12.52 -2.18
CA PHE A 217 -19.93 -12.44 -3.63
C PHE A 217 -18.66 -12.78 -4.45
N ASN A 218 -17.50 -12.94 -3.81
CA ASN A 218 -16.22 -13.22 -4.50
C ASN A 218 -15.79 -14.70 -4.44
#